data_c2d7e7dfa79ed862b14dabdbbfa3fa0e
#
_entry.id   c2d7e7dfa79ed862b14dabdbbfa3fa0e
#
_cell.length_a   1.000
_cell.length_b   1.000
_cell.length_c   1.000
_cell.angle_alpha   90.00
_cell.angle_beta   90.00
_cell.angle_gamma   90.00
#
_symmetry.space_group_name_H-M   'P 1'
#
loop_
_entity.id
_entity.type
_entity.pdbx_description
1 polymer ?
#
loop_
_entity_poly.entity_id
_entity_poly.type
_entity_poly.pdbx_seq_one_letter_code
_entity_poly.pdbx_strand_id
1 'polypeptide(L)'
;MALTFLVDTSVLKRLDQPQVRQLVEPLAVRGELARARICDLEVGYSARNAVEWDELVAALDAFEPVETTEIHVRRALQVQRLLAERSQRGRKIPELLVAATAEELGVTVLHYDSDFDLISSVTGQSAEWVVPAGTAD
;
A
#
# COMPACT_ATOMS: atom_id res chain seq x y z
N MET A 1 -12.92 11.87 10.59
CA MET A 1 -11.61 12.33 10.10
C MET A 1 -11.42 11.87 8.68
N ALA A 2 -10.85 12.74 7.86
CA ALA A 2 -10.55 12.39 6.48
C ALA A 2 -9.35 11.44 6.43
N LEU A 3 -9.36 10.51 5.44
CA LEU A 3 -8.23 9.65 5.17
C LEU A 3 -7.06 10.48 4.62
N THR A 4 -5.85 10.15 5.03
CA THR A 4 -4.61 10.81 4.59
C THR A 4 -3.76 9.87 3.75
N PHE A 5 -3.68 8.60 4.14
CA PHE A 5 -2.82 7.62 3.47
C PHE A 5 -3.57 6.33 3.15
N LEU A 6 -3.17 5.73 2.04
CA LEU A 6 -3.46 4.33 1.74
C LEU A 6 -2.17 3.55 2.04
N VAL A 7 -2.24 2.60 2.96
CA VAL A 7 -1.06 1.88 3.46
C VAL A 7 -0.81 0.64 2.60
N ASP A 8 0.41 0.53 2.06
CA ASP A 8 0.79 -0.64 1.29
C ASP A 8 1.21 -1.81 2.19
N THR A 9 1.14 -3.03 1.65
CA THR A 9 1.57 -4.25 2.35
C THR A 9 3.01 -4.14 2.85
N SER A 10 3.88 -3.44 2.12
CA SER A 10 5.28 -3.25 2.53
C SER A 10 5.42 -2.57 3.88
N VAL A 11 4.46 -1.72 4.27
CA VAL A 11 4.39 -1.12 5.61
C VAL A 11 3.78 -2.11 6.60
N LEU A 12 2.68 -2.76 6.21
CA LEU A 12 1.96 -3.71 7.07
C LEU A 12 2.87 -4.85 7.55
N LYS A 13 3.78 -5.30 6.71
CA LYS A 13 4.76 -6.33 7.03
C LYS A 13 5.82 -5.88 8.05
N ARG A 14 5.94 -4.59 8.30
CA ARG A 14 6.99 -4.00 9.13
C ARG A 14 6.46 -3.35 10.41
N LEU A 15 5.20 -3.61 10.75
CA LEU A 15 4.58 -3.03 11.95
C LEU A 15 5.21 -3.54 13.26
N ASP A 16 5.95 -4.65 13.22
CA ASP A 16 6.72 -5.14 14.36
C ASP A 16 7.98 -4.32 14.62
N GLN A 17 8.41 -3.50 13.65
CA GLN A 17 9.57 -2.63 13.81
C GLN A 17 9.16 -1.33 14.52
N PRO A 18 9.83 -0.97 15.63
CA PRO A 18 9.41 0.20 16.43
C PRO A 18 9.35 1.50 15.66
N GLN A 19 10.32 1.75 14.76
CA GLN A 19 10.35 3.01 14.00
C GLN A 19 9.17 3.14 13.04
N VAL A 20 8.67 2.02 12.50
CA VAL A 20 7.49 2.00 11.65
C VAL A 20 6.23 2.17 12.49
N ARG A 21 6.12 1.40 13.56
CA ARG A 21 4.95 1.43 14.44
C ARG A 21 4.74 2.82 15.06
N GLN A 22 5.83 3.49 15.47
CA GLN A 22 5.75 4.83 16.05
C GLN A 22 5.14 5.85 15.11
N LEU A 23 5.34 5.69 13.81
CA LEU A 23 4.72 6.57 12.81
C LEU A 23 3.28 6.17 12.52
N VAL A 24 3.01 4.88 12.40
CA VAL A 24 1.72 4.35 11.94
C VAL A 24 0.64 4.42 13.03
N GLU A 25 0.96 4.04 14.27
CA GLU A 25 -0.03 3.96 15.34
C GLU A 25 -0.81 5.26 15.58
N PRO A 26 -0.18 6.43 15.68
CA PRO A 26 -0.93 7.67 15.88
C PRO A 26 -1.89 7.97 14.74
N LEU A 27 -1.50 7.68 13.51
CA LEU A 27 -2.34 7.88 12.34
C LEU A 27 -3.53 6.92 12.34
N ALA A 28 -3.30 5.66 12.72
CA ALA A 28 -4.37 4.67 12.81
C ALA A 28 -5.39 5.05 13.89
N VAL A 29 -4.92 5.52 15.05
CA VAL A 29 -5.79 5.96 16.14
C VAL A 29 -6.67 7.13 15.70
N ARG A 30 -6.15 8.03 14.87
CA ARG A 30 -6.92 9.17 14.35
C ARG A 30 -7.84 8.80 13.18
N GLY A 31 -7.82 7.54 12.71
CA GLY A 31 -8.65 7.11 11.60
C GLY A 31 -8.23 7.66 10.24
N GLU A 32 -6.96 7.97 10.06
CA GLU A 32 -6.43 8.57 8.83
C GLU A 32 -5.91 7.54 7.81
N LEU A 33 -5.92 6.26 8.15
CA LEU A 33 -5.31 5.21 7.33
C LEU A 33 -6.34 4.28 6.73
N ALA A 34 -6.16 3.99 5.44
CA ALA A 34 -6.95 3.00 4.71
C ALA A 34 -6.03 1.91 4.17
N ARG A 35 -6.63 0.77 3.80
CA ARG A 35 -5.93 -0.32 3.14
C ARG A 35 -6.73 -0.78 1.91
N ALA A 36 -6.04 -1.11 0.83
CA ALA A 36 -6.68 -1.75 -0.32
C ALA A 36 -6.90 -3.24 -0.01
N ARG A 37 -8.03 -3.80 -0.49
CA ARG A 37 -8.37 -5.19 -0.16
C ARG A 37 -7.35 -6.21 -0.69
N ILE A 38 -6.65 -5.89 -1.77
CA ILE A 38 -5.57 -6.76 -2.27
C ILE A 38 -4.47 -6.95 -1.21
N CYS A 39 -4.24 -5.95 -0.37
CA CYS A 39 -3.26 -6.04 0.72
C CYS A 39 -3.68 -7.08 1.77
N ASP A 40 -4.98 -7.28 1.98
CA ASP A 40 -5.47 -8.30 2.91
C ASP A 40 -5.01 -9.69 2.46
N LEU A 41 -5.09 -9.98 1.16
CA LEU A 41 -4.63 -11.24 0.59
C LEU A 41 -3.12 -11.42 0.70
N GLU A 42 -2.36 -10.35 0.48
CA GLU A 42 -0.91 -10.40 0.59
C GLU A 42 -0.46 -10.64 2.04
N VAL A 43 -1.10 -9.99 2.99
CA VAL A 43 -0.84 -10.19 4.42
C VAL A 43 -1.18 -11.63 4.82
N GLY A 44 -2.38 -12.11 4.44
CA GLY A 44 -2.82 -13.47 4.73
C GLY A 44 -1.93 -14.52 4.08
N TYR A 45 -1.41 -14.25 2.89
CA TYR A 45 -0.50 -15.15 2.18
C TYR A 45 0.77 -15.46 2.98
N SER A 46 1.22 -14.52 3.82
CA SER A 46 2.42 -14.71 4.63
C SER A 46 2.22 -15.60 5.86
N ALA A 47 0.98 -15.93 6.21
CA ALA A 47 0.67 -16.74 7.38
C ALA A 47 1.13 -18.20 7.19
N ARG A 48 1.70 -18.79 8.23
CA ARG A 48 2.19 -20.17 8.21
C ARG A 48 1.13 -21.18 8.63
N ASN A 49 0.06 -20.71 9.28
CA ASN A 49 -1.06 -21.54 9.74
C ASN A 49 -2.29 -20.68 10.00
N ALA A 50 -3.42 -21.30 10.31
CA ALA A 50 -4.69 -20.60 10.49
C ALA A 50 -4.70 -19.66 11.70
N VAL A 51 -4.02 -20.02 12.79
CA VAL A 51 -3.95 -19.18 14.00
C VAL A 51 -3.20 -17.89 13.68
N GLU A 52 -2.08 -17.99 13.00
CA GLU A 52 -1.30 -16.83 12.57
C GLU A 52 -2.09 -15.98 11.57
N TRP A 53 -2.81 -16.62 10.65
CA TRP A 53 -3.67 -15.93 9.69
C TRP A 53 -4.73 -15.09 10.42
N ASP A 54 -5.40 -15.68 11.41
CA ASP A 54 -6.41 -14.98 12.20
C ASP A 54 -5.83 -13.73 12.88
N GLU A 55 -4.62 -13.83 13.43
CA GLU A 55 -3.95 -12.72 14.10
C GLU A 55 -3.55 -11.61 13.13
N LEU A 56 -2.96 -11.98 11.98
CA LEU A 56 -2.53 -11.02 10.98
C LEU A 56 -3.70 -10.27 10.36
N VAL A 57 -4.76 -10.99 10.02
CA VAL A 57 -5.94 -10.39 9.39
C VAL A 57 -6.73 -9.53 10.38
N ALA A 58 -6.81 -9.95 11.64
CA ALA A 58 -7.46 -9.15 12.69
C ALA A 58 -6.77 -7.79 12.88
N ALA A 59 -5.45 -7.74 12.74
CA ALA A 59 -4.70 -6.49 12.87
C ALA A 59 -5.05 -5.47 11.78
N LEU A 60 -5.60 -5.90 10.66
CA LEU A 60 -6.02 -5.02 9.56
C LEU A 60 -7.24 -4.16 9.92
N ASP A 61 -7.98 -4.50 10.96
CA ASP A 61 -9.15 -3.72 11.38
C ASP A 61 -8.81 -2.28 11.81
N ALA A 62 -7.53 -2.01 12.09
CA ALA A 62 -7.06 -0.65 12.39
C ALA A 62 -7.06 0.27 11.16
N PHE A 63 -7.23 -0.29 9.98
CA PHE A 63 -7.18 0.44 8.70
C PHE A 63 -8.52 0.30 7.98
N GLU A 64 -9.07 1.41 7.49
CA GLU A 64 -10.35 1.38 6.77
C GLU A 64 -10.20 0.61 5.46
N PRO A 65 -11.04 -0.41 5.18
CA PRO A 65 -10.93 -1.17 3.94
C PRO A 65 -11.47 -0.38 2.75
N VAL A 66 -10.77 -0.45 1.63
CA VAL A 66 -11.18 0.16 0.36
C VAL A 66 -11.23 -0.93 -0.72
N GLU A 67 -12.39 -1.07 -1.35
CA GLU A 67 -12.59 -2.06 -2.39
C GLU A 67 -11.86 -1.68 -3.68
N THR A 68 -11.34 -2.69 -4.38
CA THR A 68 -10.78 -2.51 -5.72
C THR A 68 -11.92 -2.49 -6.72
N THR A 69 -12.00 -1.41 -7.51
CA THR A 69 -13.07 -1.21 -8.50
C THR A 69 -12.54 -1.32 -9.93
N GLU A 70 -13.46 -1.34 -10.88
CA GLU A 70 -13.11 -1.33 -12.30
C GLU A 70 -12.28 -0.08 -12.66
N ILE A 71 -12.58 1.05 -12.02
CA ILE A 71 -11.83 2.31 -12.25
C ILE A 71 -10.36 2.10 -11.88
N HIS A 72 -10.10 1.44 -10.76
CA HIS A 72 -8.73 1.15 -10.30
C HIS A 72 -8.00 0.23 -11.27
N VAL A 73 -8.68 -0.80 -11.76
CA VAL A 73 -8.09 -1.75 -12.72
C VAL A 73 -7.75 -1.06 -14.03
N ARG A 74 -8.66 -0.24 -14.55
CA ARG A 74 -8.42 0.52 -15.78
C ARG A 74 -7.23 1.46 -15.64
N ARG A 75 -7.16 2.17 -14.51
CA ARG A 75 -6.02 3.08 -14.28
C ARG A 75 -4.72 2.31 -14.15
N ALA A 76 -4.73 1.18 -13.44
CA ALA A 76 -3.56 0.32 -13.33
C ALA A 76 -3.06 -0.15 -14.70
N LEU A 77 -3.96 -0.50 -15.60
CA LEU A 77 -3.61 -0.88 -16.98
C LEU A 77 -2.96 0.28 -17.73
N GLN A 78 -3.47 1.50 -17.59
CA GLN A 78 -2.87 2.68 -18.20
C GLN A 78 -1.45 2.92 -17.68
N VAL A 79 -1.26 2.81 -16.38
CA VAL A 79 0.06 3.00 -15.76
C VAL A 79 1.02 1.91 -16.21
N GLN A 80 0.56 0.66 -16.28
CA GLN A 80 1.35 -0.44 -16.80
C GLN A 80 1.85 -0.15 -18.22
N ARG A 81 0.98 0.39 -19.08
CA ARG A 81 1.36 0.77 -20.44
C ARG A 81 2.39 1.90 -20.45
N LEU A 82 2.22 2.93 -19.62
CA LEU A 82 3.19 4.03 -19.50
C LEU A 82 4.56 3.53 -19.07
N LEU A 83 4.61 2.59 -18.13
CA LEU A 83 5.86 1.98 -17.71
C LEU A 83 6.50 1.16 -18.85
N ALA A 84 5.67 0.42 -19.60
CA ALA A 84 6.15 -0.35 -20.75
C ALA A 84 6.76 0.53 -21.83
N GLU A 85 6.19 1.71 -22.09
CA GLU A 85 6.75 2.69 -23.03
C GLU A 85 8.17 3.14 -22.64
N ARG A 86 8.48 3.14 -21.35
CA ARG A 86 9.79 3.49 -20.81
C ARG A 86 10.68 2.26 -20.60
N SER A 87 10.30 1.10 -21.12
CA SER A 87 10.98 -0.18 -20.91
C SER A 87 11.11 -0.58 -19.45
N GLN A 88 10.19 -0.10 -18.62
CA GLN A 88 10.13 -0.40 -17.17
C GLN A 88 9.08 -1.49 -16.94
N ARG A 89 9.52 -2.75 -17.08
CA ARG A 89 8.65 -3.91 -16.84
C ARG A 89 8.92 -4.52 -15.49
N GLY A 90 8.11 -5.49 -15.12
CA GLY A 90 8.32 -6.29 -13.92
C GLY A 90 7.80 -5.65 -12.65
N ARG A 91 6.98 -4.60 -12.75
CA ARG A 91 6.31 -4.05 -11.57
C ARG A 91 5.22 -5.01 -11.14
N LYS A 92 5.10 -5.21 -9.84
CA LYS A 92 4.11 -6.14 -9.31
C LYS A 92 2.71 -5.57 -9.48
N ILE A 93 1.76 -6.44 -9.81
CA ILE A 93 0.38 -6.04 -10.02
C ILE A 93 -0.25 -5.38 -8.78
N PRO A 94 -0.05 -5.90 -7.54
CA PRO A 94 -0.62 -5.27 -6.36
C PRO A 94 -0.23 -3.80 -6.19
N GLU A 95 1.02 -3.43 -6.45
CA GLU A 95 1.49 -2.04 -6.33
C GLU A 95 0.77 -1.12 -7.31
N LEU A 96 0.50 -1.60 -8.53
CA LEU A 96 -0.26 -0.82 -9.52
C LEU A 96 -1.68 -0.56 -9.05
N LEU A 97 -2.32 -1.54 -8.42
CA LEU A 97 -3.68 -1.40 -7.90
C LEU A 97 -3.74 -0.49 -6.68
N VAL A 98 -2.78 -0.61 -5.78
CA VAL A 98 -2.67 0.27 -4.60
C VAL A 98 -2.50 1.72 -5.05
N ALA A 99 -1.60 1.96 -5.99
CA ALA A 99 -1.35 3.30 -6.51
C ALA A 99 -2.60 3.89 -7.19
N ALA A 100 -3.29 3.11 -8.02
CA ALA A 100 -4.51 3.56 -8.69
C ALA A 100 -5.63 3.88 -7.68
N THR A 101 -5.77 3.08 -6.64
CA THR A 101 -6.76 3.29 -5.59
C THR A 101 -6.48 4.60 -4.83
N ALA A 102 -5.24 4.82 -4.43
CA ALA A 102 -4.84 6.04 -3.72
C ALA A 102 -5.04 7.28 -4.59
N GLU A 103 -4.72 7.19 -5.88
CA GLU A 103 -4.89 8.30 -6.81
C GLU A 103 -6.37 8.72 -6.90
N GLU A 104 -7.28 7.76 -7.03
CA GLU A 104 -8.70 8.04 -7.11
C GLU A 104 -9.23 8.65 -5.80
N LEU A 105 -8.78 8.15 -4.66
CA LEU A 105 -9.19 8.67 -3.35
C LEU A 105 -8.58 10.04 -3.04
N GLY A 106 -7.56 10.46 -3.78
CA GLY A 106 -6.85 11.70 -3.51
C GLY A 106 -5.98 11.64 -2.26
N VAL A 107 -5.48 10.47 -1.92
CA VAL A 107 -4.61 10.25 -0.75
C VAL A 107 -3.21 9.83 -1.19
N THR A 108 -2.26 9.88 -0.26
CA THR A 108 -0.87 9.49 -0.49
C THR A 108 -0.69 8.01 -0.18
N VAL A 109 0.08 7.29 -1.01
CA VAL A 109 0.49 5.92 -0.68
C VAL A 109 1.59 5.98 0.38
N LEU A 110 1.39 5.30 1.50
CA LEU A 110 2.43 5.11 2.52
C LEU A 110 3.05 3.74 2.30
N HIS A 111 4.36 3.69 2.02
CA HIS A 111 5.00 2.47 1.56
C HIS A 111 6.44 2.30 2.06
N TYR A 112 6.97 1.12 1.80
CA TYR A 112 8.39 0.81 1.93
C TYR A 112 8.83 -0.04 0.74
N ASP A 113 8.60 0.50 -0.49
CA ASP A 113 8.86 -0.21 -1.75
C ASP A 113 9.16 0.80 -2.85
N SER A 114 10.36 0.71 -3.44
CA SER A 114 10.81 1.62 -4.50
C SER A 114 9.95 1.58 -5.76
N ASP A 115 9.11 0.57 -5.94
CA ASP A 115 8.19 0.50 -7.08
C ASP A 115 7.25 1.71 -7.10
N PHE A 116 6.89 2.25 -5.94
CA PHE A 116 6.03 3.44 -5.88
C PHE A 116 6.73 4.70 -6.35
N ASP A 117 8.04 4.81 -6.17
CA ASP A 117 8.81 5.93 -6.72
C ASP A 117 8.74 5.89 -8.25
N LEU A 118 8.85 4.71 -8.83
CA LEU A 118 8.78 4.55 -10.28
C LEU A 118 7.38 4.86 -10.81
N ILE A 119 6.34 4.35 -10.14
CA ILE A 119 4.95 4.64 -10.51
C ILE A 119 4.69 6.14 -10.43
N SER A 120 5.13 6.80 -9.36
CA SER A 120 4.99 8.25 -9.21
C SER A 120 5.70 9.02 -10.31
N SER A 121 6.81 8.51 -10.82
CA SER A 121 7.57 9.16 -11.89
C SER A 121 6.79 9.27 -13.20
N VAL A 122 5.82 8.37 -13.44
CA VAL A 122 4.99 8.40 -14.66
C VAL A 122 3.59 8.95 -14.42
N THR A 123 3.11 8.99 -13.18
CA THR A 123 1.74 9.45 -12.85
C THR A 123 1.70 10.79 -12.14
N GLY A 124 2.77 11.18 -11.48
CA GLY A 124 2.78 12.34 -10.58
C GLY A 124 2.06 12.11 -9.26
N GLN A 125 1.61 10.88 -8.99
CA GLN A 125 0.88 10.53 -7.79
C GLN A 125 1.73 10.69 -6.53
N SER A 126 1.10 11.13 -5.43
CA SER A 126 1.75 11.27 -4.15
C SER A 126 2.04 9.91 -3.52
N ALA A 127 3.29 9.68 -3.17
CA ALA A 127 3.73 8.47 -2.47
C ALA A 127 4.84 8.85 -1.49
N GLU A 128 4.86 8.20 -0.33
CA GLU A 128 5.75 8.54 0.77
C GLU A 128 6.33 7.29 1.41
N TRP A 129 7.64 7.28 1.59
CA TRP A 129 8.30 6.23 2.38
C TRP A 129 7.90 6.36 3.84
N VAL A 130 7.47 5.27 4.48
CA VAL A 130 7.09 5.29 5.90
C VAL A 130 8.27 5.64 6.79
N VAL A 131 9.45 5.14 6.45
CA VAL A 131 10.75 5.51 7.02
C VAL A 131 11.74 5.52 5.86
N PRO A 132 12.92 6.17 6.00
CA PRO A 132 13.87 6.23 4.89
C PRO A 132 14.23 4.84 4.35
N ALA A 133 14.39 4.74 3.03
CA ALA A 133 14.77 3.51 2.36
C ALA A 133 16.07 2.94 2.97
N GLY A 134 16.10 1.62 3.18
CA GLY A 134 17.26 0.94 3.76
C GLY A 134 17.31 0.94 5.28
N THR A 135 16.36 1.58 5.97
CA THR A 135 16.37 1.65 7.44
C THR A 135 15.45 0.63 8.12
N ALA A 136 14.63 -0.09 7.36
CA ALA A 136 13.67 -1.07 7.88
C ALA A 136 13.66 -2.37 7.07
N ASP A 137 14.76 -2.72 6.45
CA ASP A 137 14.89 -3.97 5.69
C ASP A 137 14.86 -5.21 6.62
#